data_daa87cdbb757174ca6d6f592438d6d92
#
_entry.id   daa87cdbb757174ca6d6f592438d6d92
#
_cell.length_a   1.000
_cell.length_b   1.000
_cell.length_c   1.000
_cell.angle_alpha   90.00
_cell.angle_beta   90.00
_cell.angle_gamma   90.00
#
_symmetry.space_group_name_H-M   'P 1'
#
loop_
_entity.id
_entity.type
_entity.pdbx_description
1 polymer ?
#
loop_
_entity_poly.entity_id
_entity_poly.type
_entity_poly.pdbx_seq_one_letter_code
_entity_poly.pdbx_strand_id
1 'polypeptide(L)'
;MLTTMEQSDELRDLTLRFYEAAATGDVPFFERHVSRQEGAVFVGTDPNEWWEGFEAFLEAMRAQSEALEGEMQIVAGRLQAYQEGSIGWVLDRDASFRLPDGTEIPFRNTVVFHREDGEWKLVHEHASIGVRNEEMFREDITA
;
A
#
# COMPACT_ATOMS: atom_id res chain seq x y z
N MET A 1 3.10 -16.12 -27.94
CA MET A 1 1.78 -15.98 -27.29
C MET A 1 1.80 -14.75 -26.39
N LEU A 2 0.83 -13.90 -26.56
CA LEU A 2 0.67 -12.74 -25.69
C LEU A 2 -0.04 -13.16 -24.39
N THR A 3 0.52 -12.80 -23.25
CA THR A 3 -0.17 -12.94 -21.97
C THR A 3 -1.07 -11.72 -21.79
N THR A 4 -2.16 -11.91 -21.08
CA THR A 4 -3.16 -10.86 -20.87
C THR A 4 -3.20 -10.47 -19.40
N MET A 5 -3.26 -9.17 -19.14
CA MET A 5 -3.54 -8.67 -17.81
C MET A 5 -4.99 -8.96 -17.47
N GLU A 6 -5.23 -9.64 -16.37
CA GLU A 6 -6.57 -10.02 -15.94
C GLU A 6 -6.95 -9.25 -14.67
N GLN A 7 -8.22 -8.87 -14.58
CA GLN A 7 -8.73 -8.31 -13.33
C GLN A 7 -8.67 -9.35 -12.23
N SER A 8 -8.34 -8.92 -11.00
CA SER A 8 -8.18 -9.81 -9.86
C SER A 8 -8.98 -9.33 -8.66
N ASP A 9 -10.10 -9.98 -8.40
CA ASP A 9 -10.89 -9.71 -7.19
C ASP A 9 -10.13 -10.18 -5.94
N GLU A 10 -9.37 -11.25 -6.06
CA GLU A 10 -8.55 -11.76 -4.96
C GLU A 10 -7.55 -10.72 -4.46
N LEU A 11 -6.84 -10.06 -5.40
CA LEU A 11 -5.87 -9.03 -5.03
C LEU A 11 -6.55 -7.76 -4.51
N ARG A 12 -7.73 -7.42 -5.03
CA ARG A 12 -8.52 -6.33 -4.48
C ARG A 12 -8.87 -6.60 -3.03
N ASP A 13 -9.40 -7.78 -2.75
CA ASP A 13 -9.80 -8.17 -1.39
C ASP A 13 -8.59 -8.25 -0.46
N LEU A 14 -7.47 -8.76 -0.94
CA LEU A 14 -6.24 -8.83 -0.16
C LEU A 14 -5.73 -7.43 0.21
N THR A 15 -5.82 -6.48 -0.72
CA THR A 15 -5.44 -5.09 -0.45
C THR A 15 -6.30 -4.47 0.67
N LEU A 16 -7.60 -4.72 0.65
CA LEU A 16 -8.48 -4.26 1.73
C LEU A 16 -8.09 -4.83 3.09
N ARG A 17 -7.68 -6.10 3.10
CA ARG A 17 -7.19 -6.74 4.33
C ARG A 17 -5.86 -6.13 4.78
N PHE A 18 -4.99 -5.76 3.85
CA PHE A 18 -3.76 -5.03 4.18
C PHE A 18 -4.04 -3.68 4.81
N TYR A 19 -5.02 -2.95 4.31
CA TYR A 19 -5.42 -1.66 4.90
C TYR A 19 -5.88 -1.84 6.35
N GLU A 20 -6.68 -2.86 6.61
CA GLU A 20 -7.13 -3.15 7.97
C GLU A 20 -5.97 -3.56 8.87
N ALA A 21 -5.08 -4.41 8.37
CA ALA A 21 -3.92 -4.86 9.13
C ALA A 21 -2.98 -3.70 9.47
N ALA A 22 -2.75 -2.78 8.53
CA ALA A 22 -1.93 -1.59 8.76
C ALA A 22 -2.55 -0.67 9.81
N ALA A 23 -3.86 -0.51 9.77
CA ALA A 23 -4.56 0.32 10.73
C ALA A 23 -4.51 -0.24 12.15
N THR A 24 -4.58 -1.56 12.30
CA THR A 24 -4.64 -2.23 13.61
C THR A 24 -3.30 -2.79 14.09
N GLY A 25 -2.28 -2.79 13.25
CA GLY A 25 -0.98 -3.38 13.61
C GLY A 25 -1.00 -4.90 13.69
N ASP A 26 -1.70 -5.55 12.77
CA ASP A 26 -1.87 -7.01 12.74
C ASP A 26 -0.61 -7.71 12.25
N VAL A 27 0.32 -7.94 13.17
CA VAL A 27 1.62 -8.56 12.88
C VAL A 27 1.47 -9.95 12.26
N PRO A 28 0.63 -10.87 12.78
CA PRO A 28 0.46 -12.18 12.16
C PRO A 28 0.03 -12.11 10.69
N PHE A 29 -0.79 -11.15 10.33
CA PHE A 29 -1.20 -10.94 8.95
C PHE A 29 0.00 -10.58 8.06
N PHE A 30 0.83 -9.64 8.51
CA PHE A 30 2.03 -9.24 7.77
C PHE A 30 3.01 -10.40 7.63
N GLU A 31 3.21 -11.18 8.69
CA GLU A 31 4.11 -12.34 8.64
C GLU A 31 3.67 -13.35 7.58
N ARG A 32 2.39 -13.50 7.38
CA ARG A 32 1.83 -14.43 6.40
C ARG A 32 1.82 -13.87 4.97
N HIS A 33 1.56 -12.56 4.80
CA HIS A 33 1.22 -12.00 3.49
C HIS A 33 2.26 -11.05 2.90
N VAL A 34 3.36 -10.78 3.60
CA VAL A 34 4.43 -9.93 3.07
C VAL A 34 5.61 -10.82 2.67
N SER A 35 6.17 -10.56 1.48
CA SER A 35 7.31 -11.31 0.98
C SER A 35 8.55 -11.08 1.84
N ARG A 36 9.32 -12.16 2.04
CA ARG A 36 10.62 -12.10 2.73
C ARG A 36 11.79 -12.16 1.75
N GLN A 37 11.48 -12.10 0.47
CA GLN A 37 12.52 -12.16 -0.56
C GLN A 37 13.28 -10.83 -0.64
N GLU A 38 14.53 -10.92 -1.07
CA GLU A 38 15.31 -9.74 -1.40
C GLU A 38 14.62 -8.97 -2.53
N GLY A 39 14.60 -7.65 -2.44
CA GLY A 39 13.95 -6.80 -3.42
C GLY A 39 12.57 -6.31 -3.00
N ALA A 40 12.03 -6.79 -1.86
CA ALA A 40 10.81 -6.23 -1.30
C ALA A 40 11.12 -4.86 -0.71
N VAL A 41 10.50 -3.81 -1.24
CA VAL A 41 10.74 -2.41 -0.83
C VAL A 41 9.40 -1.71 -0.69
N PHE A 42 9.27 -0.92 0.38
CA PHE A 42 8.03 -0.25 0.71
C PHE A 42 8.28 1.24 0.93
N VAL A 43 7.44 2.09 0.34
CA VAL A 43 7.63 3.54 0.36
C VAL A 43 6.37 4.19 0.93
N GLY A 44 6.54 4.92 2.01
CA GLY A 44 5.45 5.65 2.63
C GLY A 44 5.37 7.10 2.14
N THR A 45 4.48 7.86 2.76
CA THR A 45 4.20 9.25 2.34
C THR A 45 5.23 10.26 2.82
N ASP A 46 5.94 9.96 3.90
CA ASP A 46 6.98 10.83 4.44
C ASP A 46 8.30 10.59 3.71
N PRO A 47 9.12 11.62 3.47
CA PRO A 47 10.41 11.44 2.77
C PRO A 47 11.36 10.43 3.42
N ASN A 48 11.21 10.18 4.70
CA ASN A 48 12.06 9.22 5.42
C ASN A 48 11.48 7.80 5.44
N GLU A 49 10.31 7.60 4.84
CA GLU A 49 9.63 6.31 4.84
C GLU A 49 10.01 5.50 3.61
N TRP A 50 11.19 4.92 3.67
CA TRP A 50 11.72 4.02 2.66
C TRP A 50 12.24 2.78 3.40
N TRP A 51 11.51 1.68 3.27
CA TRP A 51 11.81 0.46 4.02
C TRP A 51 12.23 -0.66 3.07
N GLU A 52 13.44 -1.14 3.25
CA GLU A 52 13.97 -2.24 2.45
C GLU A 52 13.85 -3.55 3.24
N GLY A 53 13.02 -4.46 2.75
CA GLY A 53 12.84 -5.78 3.33
C GLY A 53 11.72 -5.88 4.34
N PHE A 54 11.37 -7.13 4.63
CA PHE A 54 10.26 -7.48 5.51
C PHE A 54 10.41 -6.93 6.92
N GLU A 55 11.61 -7.08 7.53
CA GLU A 55 11.81 -6.68 8.92
C GLU A 55 11.64 -5.16 9.10
N ALA A 56 12.18 -4.38 8.17
CA ALA A 56 12.03 -2.92 8.23
C ALA A 56 10.58 -2.50 8.08
N PHE A 57 9.85 -3.15 7.18
CA PHE A 57 8.43 -2.87 6.98
C PHE A 57 7.61 -3.23 8.23
N LEU A 58 7.86 -4.40 8.81
CA LEU A 58 7.15 -4.85 10.00
C LEU A 58 7.35 -3.89 11.18
N GLU A 59 8.58 -3.47 11.39
CA GLU A 59 8.91 -2.51 12.45
C GLU A 59 8.19 -1.19 12.25
N ALA A 60 8.15 -0.70 11.00
CA ALA A 60 7.43 0.52 10.67
C ALA A 60 5.93 0.41 10.96
N MET A 61 5.31 -0.72 10.59
CA MET A 61 3.89 -0.93 10.84
C MET A 61 3.58 -1.00 12.32
N ARG A 62 4.44 -1.64 13.11
CA ARG A 62 4.30 -1.67 14.56
C ARG A 62 4.38 -0.26 15.15
N ALA A 63 5.40 0.49 14.76
CA ALA A 63 5.64 1.84 15.30
C ALA A 63 4.47 2.77 14.98
N GLN A 64 3.94 2.71 13.76
CA GLN A 64 2.78 3.53 13.38
C GLN A 64 1.54 3.17 14.18
N SER A 65 1.26 1.89 14.34
CA SER A 65 0.11 1.44 15.11
C SER A 65 0.20 1.85 16.58
N GLU A 66 1.38 1.73 17.17
CA GLU A 66 1.61 2.14 18.55
C GLU A 66 1.45 3.65 18.72
N ALA A 67 2.02 4.44 17.80
CA ALA A 67 1.95 5.90 17.85
C ALA A 67 0.51 6.41 17.74
N LEU A 68 -0.32 5.71 16.98
CA LEU A 68 -1.72 6.09 16.73
C LEU A 68 -2.69 5.27 17.59
N GLU A 69 -2.17 4.46 18.50
CA GLU A 69 -2.96 3.62 19.41
C GLU A 69 -3.98 2.72 18.69
N GLY A 70 -3.65 2.31 17.45
CA GLY A 70 -4.54 1.50 16.63
C GLY A 70 -5.83 2.20 16.20
N GLU A 71 -5.91 3.52 16.34
CA GLU A 71 -7.13 4.28 16.09
C GLU A 71 -7.20 4.93 14.71
N MET A 72 -6.12 4.86 13.92
CA MET A 72 -6.16 5.32 12.54
C MET A 72 -6.88 4.30 11.67
N GLN A 73 -7.68 4.77 10.72
CA GLN A 73 -8.30 3.93 9.71
C GLN A 73 -7.73 4.28 8.34
N ILE A 74 -7.62 3.27 7.49
CA ILE A 74 -7.30 3.46 6.08
C ILE A 74 -8.55 3.13 5.29
N VAL A 75 -9.09 4.11 4.60
CA VAL A 75 -10.33 3.99 3.84
C VAL A 75 -9.98 3.81 2.38
N ALA A 76 -10.39 2.70 1.80
CA ALA A 76 -10.15 2.43 0.39
C ALA A 76 -11.01 3.34 -0.49
N GLY A 77 -10.43 3.75 -1.61
CA GLY A 77 -11.17 4.42 -2.66
C GLY A 77 -11.53 3.45 -3.78
N ARG A 78 -11.32 3.88 -5.02
CA ARG A 78 -11.59 3.05 -6.19
C ARG A 78 -10.37 2.17 -6.49
N LEU A 79 -10.50 0.89 -6.20
CA LEU A 79 -9.45 -0.08 -6.41
C LEU A 79 -9.51 -0.66 -7.82
N GLN A 80 -8.37 -0.69 -8.49
CA GLN A 80 -8.17 -1.39 -9.75
C GLN A 80 -7.10 -2.45 -9.52
N ALA A 81 -7.45 -3.71 -9.67
CA ALA A 81 -6.57 -4.83 -9.37
C ALA A 81 -6.41 -5.72 -10.60
N TYR A 82 -5.17 -6.05 -10.92
CA TYR A 82 -4.81 -6.85 -12.09
C TYR A 82 -3.72 -7.84 -11.74
N GLN A 83 -3.63 -8.89 -12.53
CA GLN A 83 -2.58 -9.89 -12.44
C GLN A 83 -2.17 -10.39 -13.81
N GLU A 84 -0.93 -10.82 -13.91
CA GLU A 84 -0.38 -11.50 -15.07
C GLU A 84 0.74 -12.43 -14.59
N GLY A 85 0.56 -13.74 -14.81
CA GLY A 85 1.51 -14.73 -14.33
C GLY A 85 1.64 -14.71 -12.81
N SER A 86 2.87 -14.53 -12.31
CA SER A 86 3.18 -14.53 -10.88
C SER A 86 3.21 -13.13 -10.27
N ILE A 87 2.83 -12.11 -11.02
CA ILE A 87 2.82 -10.72 -10.56
C ILE A 87 1.41 -10.18 -10.61
N GLY A 88 1.05 -9.41 -9.58
CA GLY A 88 -0.20 -8.66 -9.56
C GLY A 88 0.03 -7.27 -9.00
N TRP A 89 -0.88 -6.37 -9.29
CA TRP A 89 -0.80 -5.00 -8.78
C TRP A 89 -2.17 -4.43 -8.52
N VAL A 90 -2.24 -3.54 -7.56
CA VAL A 90 -3.49 -2.85 -7.20
C VAL A 90 -3.21 -1.36 -7.11
N LEU A 91 -4.09 -0.58 -7.70
CA LEU A 91 -4.02 0.87 -7.69
C LEU A 91 -5.21 1.40 -6.89
N ASP A 92 -4.95 2.30 -5.97
CA ASP A 92 -6.00 3.01 -5.25
C ASP A 92 -5.83 4.51 -5.49
N ARG A 93 -6.75 5.06 -6.25
CA ARG A 93 -6.70 6.46 -6.65
C ARG A 93 -7.15 7.41 -5.54
N ASP A 94 -8.09 6.99 -4.72
CA ASP A 94 -8.83 7.88 -3.81
C ASP A 94 -8.85 7.34 -2.38
N ALA A 95 -7.77 6.75 -1.91
CA ALA A 95 -7.67 6.30 -0.53
C ALA A 95 -7.57 7.49 0.43
N SER A 96 -7.86 7.26 1.70
CA SER A 96 -7.65 8.27 2.73
C SER A 96 -7.25 7.64 4.05
N PHE A 97 -6.43 8.37 4.81
CA PHE A 97 -6.23 8.10 6.22
C PHE A 97 -7.30 8.83 7.00
N ARG A 98 -7.99 8.14 7.91
CA ARG A 98 -8.95 8.75 8.80
C ARG A 98 -8.40 8.71 10.22
N LEU A 99 -8.19 9.89 10.80
CA LEU A 99 -7.66 10.05 12.15
C LEU A 99 -8.79 10.00 13.19
N PRO A 100 -8.45 9.78 14.48
CA PRO A 100 -9.47 9.70 15.55
C PRO A 100 -10.36 10.93 15.66
N ASP A 101 -9.84 12.12 15.32
CA ASP A 101 -10.59 13.36 15.35
C ASP A 101 -11.52 13.57 14.14
N GLY A 102 -11.56 12.60 13.22
CA GLY A 102 -12.37 12.68 12.01
C GLY A 102 -11.66 13.30 10.81
N THR A 103 -10.44 13.79 10.99
CA THR A 103 -9.65 14.33 9.87
C THR A 103 -9.36 13.25 8.84
N GLU A 104 -9.57 13.57 7.57
CA GLU A 104 -9.23 12.67 6.47
C GLU A 104 -8.12 13.27 5.63
N ILE A 105 -7.10 12.45 5.36
CA ILE A 105 -5.94 12.84 4.55
C ILE A 105 -5.94 11.98 3.29
N PRO A 106 -6.27 12.54 2.12
CA PRO A 106 -6.28 11.78 0.87
C PRO A 106 -4.87 11.33 0.49
N PHE A 107 -4.76 10.12 -0.02
CA PHE A 107 -3.50 9.62 -0.58
C PHE A 107 -3.78 8.67 -1.73
N ARG A 108 -2.74 8.40 -2.50
CA ARG A 108 -2.80 7.42 -3.58
C ARG A 108 -1.88 6.27 -3.21
N ASN A 109 -2.27 5.06 -3.59
CA ASN A 109 -1.51 3.87 -3.23
C ASN A 109 -1.35 2.95 -4.42
N THR A 110 -0.16 2.42 -4.59
CA THR A 110 0.13 1.37 -5.56
C THR A 110 0.80 0.23 -4.80
N VAL A 111 0.27 -0.98 -4.97
CA VAL A 111 0.84 -2.17 -4.35
C VAL A 111 1.11 -3.22 -5.41
N VAL A 112 2.21 -3.96 -5.23
CA VAL A 112 2.60 -5.05 -6.11
C VAL A 112 2.70 -6.32 -5.30
N PHE A 113 2.13 -7.38 -5.85
CA PHE A 113 2.11 -8.71 -5.25
C PHE A 113 2.90 -9.68 -6.12
N HIS A 114 3.53 -10.64 -5.46
CA HIS A 114 4.24 -11.73 -6.10
C HIS A 114 3.68 -13.05 -5.60
N ARG A 115 3.39 -13.99 -6.50
CA ARG A 115 2.89 -15.31 -6.10
C ARG A 115 4.08 -16.18 -5.73
N GLU A 116 4.10 -16.62 -4.47
CA GLU A 116 5.15 -17.45 -3.90
C GLU A 116 4.52 -18.68 -3.27
N ASP A 117 4.93 -19.85 -3.72
CA ASP A 117 4.37 -21.13 -3.25
C ASP A 117 2.84 -21.16 -3.29
N GLY A 118 2.27 -20.61 -4.37
CA GLY A 118 0.84 -20.59 -4.59
C GLY A 118 0.08 -19.49 -3.85
N GLU A 119 0.77 -18.65 -3.08
CA GLU A 119 0.15 -17.56 -2.32
C GLU A 119 0.67 -16.21 -2.78
N TRP A 120 -0.22 -15.21 -2.80
CA TRP A 120 0.16 -13.85 -3.09
C TRP A 120 0.83 -13.21 -1.88
N LYS A 121 2.02 -12.59 -2.10
CA LYS A 121 2.77 -11.87 -1.08
C LYS A 121 3.00 -10.44 -1.54
N LEU A 122 2.87 -9.50 -0.62
CA LEU A 122 3.18 -8.10 -0.89
C LEU A 122 4.69 -7.93 -1.06
N VAL A 123 5.13 -7.37 -2.19
CA VAL A 123 6.55 -7.10 -2.45
C VAL A 123 6.87 -5.63 -2.57
N HIS A 124 5.87 -4.80 -2.83
CA HIS A 124 6.08 -3.36 -2.98
C HIS A 124 4.80 -2.60 -2.68
N GLU A 125 4.98 -1.46 -2.05
CA GLU A 125 3.93 -0.47 -1.84
C GLU A 125 4.54 0.91 -1.98
N HIS A 126 3.80 1.81 -2.62
CA HIS A 126 4.19 3.21 -2.70
C HIS A 126 2.95 4.07 -2.46
N ALA A 127 2.88 4.66 -1.29
CA ALA A 127 1.84 5.61 -0.93
C ALA A 127 2.35 7.03 -1.19
N SER A 128 1.50 7.88 -1.74
CA SER A 128 1.88 9.27 -2.02
C SER A 128 0.73 10.22 -1.73
N ILE A 129 1.08 11.43 -1.31
CA ILE A 129 0.13 12.52 -1.16
C ILE A 129 0.35 13.46 -2.33
N GLY A 130 -0.71 13.72 -3.08
CA GLY A 130 -0.64 14.61 -4.24
C GLY A 130 -0.37 16.05 -3.82
N VAL A 131 0.56 16.69 -4.53
CA VAL A 131 0.83 18.12 -4.40
C VAL A 131 0.58 18.76 -5.75
N ARG A 132 -0.14 19.88 -5.76
CA ARG A 132 -0.46 20.58 -7.00
C ARG A 132 0.82 21.11 -7.64
N ASN A 133 0.90 21.00 -8.98
CA ASN A 133 2.06 21.51 -9.70
C ASN A 133 2.30 22.99 -9.46
N GLU A 134 1.23 23.77 -9.30
CA GLU A 134 1.31 25.19 -8.99
C GLU A 134 2.05 25.46 -7.68
N GLU A 135 1.87 24.59 -6.68
CA GLU A 135 2.56 24.73 -5.39
C GLU A 135 4.04 24.36 -5.48
N MET A 136 4.38 23.34 -6.30
CA MET A 136 5.77 22.91 -6.46
C MET A 136 6.59 23.86 -7.35
N PHE A 137 6.03 24.23 -8.48
CA PHE A 137 6.77 24.94 -9.53
C PHE A 137 6.37 26.40 -9.67
N ARG A 138 5.35 26.86 -8.94
CA ARG A 138 4.73 28.17 -9.06
C ARG A 138 4.16 28.43 -10.46
N GLU A 139 3.90 27.36 -11.20
CA GLU A 139 3.28 27.35 -12.51
C GLU A 139 2.42 26.11 -12.66
N ASP A 140 1.34 26.23 -13.42
CA ASP A 140 0.51 25.08 -13.75
C ASP A 140 1.10 24.41 -15.00
N ILE A 141 1.75 23.27 -14.79
CA ILE A 141 2.33 22.47 -15.88
C ILE A 141 1.54 21.18 -16.11
N THR A 142 0.29 21.14 -15.65
CA THR A 142 -0.57 19.96 -15.80
C THR A 142 -0.87 19.75 -17.29
N ALA A 143 -0.59 18.53 -17.76
CA ALA A 143 -0.83 18.16 -19.14
C ALA A 143 -2.29 17.66 -19.32
#